data_f60b95e66a0e0eda3f46487c203e3981
#
_entry.id   f60b95e66a0e0eda3f46487c203e3981
#
_cell.length_a   1.000
_cell.length_b   1.000
_cell.length_c   1.000
_cell.angle_alpha   90.00
_cell.angle_beta   90.00
_cell.angle_gamma   90.00
#
_symmetry.space_group_name_H-M   'P 1'
#
loop_
_entity.id
_entity.type
_entity.pdbx_description
1 polymer ?
#
loop_
_entity_poly.entity_id
_entity_poly.type
_entity_poly.pdbx_seq_one_letter_code
_entity_poly.pdbx_strand_id
1 'polypeptide(L)'
;MKKILIIGSTSAIAQSTARIYAQMGYELFLTARNQKKLSLISNELKTLGAYEVHKIFLDVNQTSEHEKLINTVFDTLGSIDVALICHGTLPSQKECEANAKLTEKELNTNAISTILLLTYLANKFVKQERGTLAIITSVAGDRGRLSNYVYGSAKGMVNIFLQGLRARLDKK
;
A
#
# COMPACT_ATOMS: atom_id res chain seq x y z
N MET A 1 4.01 8.99 -20.36
CA MET A 1 2.84 8.39 -19.66
C MET A 1 3.29 7.98 -18.27
N LYS A 2 2.54 8.32 -17.23
CA LYS A 2 2.89 7.95 -15.84
C LYS A 2 2.39 6.56 -15.48
N LYS A 3 3.11 5.88 -14.60
CA LYS A 3 2.90 4.50 -14.17
C LYS A 3 2.71 4.45 -12.66
N ILE A 4 1.59 3.89 -12.24
CA ILE A 4 1.12 3.96 -10.86
C ILE A 4 0.92 2.54 -10.30
N LEU A 5 1.60 2.23 -9.20
CA LEU A 5 1.33 1.03 -8.41
C LEU A 5 0.37 1.38 -7.25
N ILE A 6 -0.69 0.61 -7.07
CA ILE A 6 -1.62 0.76 -5.94
C ILE A 6 -1.73 -0.57 -5.19
N ILE A 7 -1.27 -0.61 -3.95
CA ILE A 7 -1.36 -1.76 -3.05
C ILE A 7 -2.55 -1.56 -2.11
N GLY A 8 -3.48 -2.54 -2.08
CA GLY A 8 -4.74 -2.42 -1.37
C GLY A 8 -5.81 -1.68 -2.18
N SER A 9 -5.87 -1.94 -3.48
CA SER A 9 -6.71 -1.23 -4.47
C SER A 9 -8.21 -1.31 -4.20
N THR A 10 -8.67 -2.16 -3.29
CA THR A 10 -10.09 -2.29 -2.92
C THR A 10 -10.54 -1.34 -1.82
N SER A 11 -9.64 -0.54 -1.22
CA SER A 11 -10.03 0.51 -0.28
C SER A 11 -10.71 1.68 -0.99
N ALA A 12 -11.60 2.40 -0.31
CA ALA A 12 -12.31 3.53 -0.90
C ALA A 12 -11.35 4.63 -1.38
N ILE A 13 -10.33 4.96 -0.59
CA ILE A 13 -9.31 5.95 -0.95
C ILE A 13 -8.55 5.50 -2.20
N ALA A 14 -8.14 4.23 -2.27
CA ALA A 14 -7.43 3.69 -3.42
C ALA A 14 -8.27 3.77 -4.69
N GLN A 15 -9.57 3.40 -4.62
CA GLN A 15 -10.47 3.44 -5.76
C GLN A 15 -10.67 4.89 -6.26
N SER A 16 -10.93 5.84 -5.35
CA SER A 16 -11.09 7.25 -5.72
C SER A 16 -9.83 7.81 -6.40
N THR A 17 -8.66 7.49 -5.85
CA THR A 17 -7.37 7.91 -6.43
C THR A 17 -7.11 7.22 -7.79
N ALA A 18 -7.40 5.93 -7.90
CA ALA A 18 -7.24 5.18 -9.14
C ALA A 18 -8.11 5.72 -10.28
N ARG A 19 -9.36 6.15 -10.00
CA ARG A 19 -10.23 6.78 -10.99
C ARG A 19 -9.63 8.06 -11.56
N ILE A 20 -9.05 8.90 -10.71
CA ILE A 20 -8.39 10.14 -11.15
C ILE A 20 -7.23 9.82 -12.09
N TYR A 21 -6.38 8.85 -11.72
CA TYR A 21 -5.26 8.44 -12.57
C TYR A 21 -5.71 7.78 -13.88
N ALA A 22 -6.81 7.00 -13.85
CA ALA A 22 -7.40 6.42 -15.05
C ALA A 22 -7.89 7.50 -16.03
N GLN A 23 -8.61 8.51 -15.54
CA GLN A 23 -9.08 9.65 -16.34
C GLN A 23 -7.92 10.48 -16.94
N MET A 24 -6.75 10.44 -16.33
CA MET A 24 -5.52 11.05 -16.84
C MET A 24 -4.79 10.17 -17.88
N GLY A 25 -5.33 9.00 -18.22
CA GLY A 25 -4.72 8.09 -19.18
C GLY A 25 -3.46 7.39 -18.67
N TYR A 26 -3.30 7.21 -17.34
CA TYR A 26 -2.11 6.59 -16.77
C TYR A 26 -2.19 5.05 -16.82
N GLU A 27 -1.04 4.40 -16.81
CA GLU A 27 -0.91 2.96 -16.67
C GLU A 27 -0.94 2.57 -15.19
N LEU A 28 -1.80 1.61 -14.83
CA LEU A 28 -2.06 1.25 -13.45
C LEU A 28 -1.70 -0.21 -13.17
N PHE A 29 -1.03 -0.47 -12.06
CA PHE A 29 -0.83 -1.81 -11.52
C PHE A 29 -1.53 -1.92 -10.16
N LEU A 30 -2.50 -2.81 -10.05
CA LEU A 30 -3.37 -2.94 -8.90
C LEU A 30 -3.12 -4.24 -8.15
N THR A 31 -3.10 -4.18 -6.80
CA THR A 31 -3.05 -5.39 -5.99
C THR A 31 -4.11 -5.39 -4.91
N ALA A 32 -4.74 -6.54 -4.66
CA ALA A 32 -5.68 -6.76 -3.57
C ALA A 32 -5.86 -8.25 -3.30
N ARG A 33 -6.42 -8.60 -2.13
CA ARG A 33 -6.73 -9.98 -1.75
C ARG A 33 -8.11 -10.47 -2.23
N ASN A 34 -8.98 -9.61 -2.73
CA ASN A 34 -10.26 -9.98 -3.29
C ASN A 34 -10.21 -9.89 -4.81
N GLN A 35 -10.01 -11.03 -5.47
CA GLN A 35 -9.87 -11.13 -6.93
C GLN A 35 -11.10 -10.64 -7.69
N LYS A 36 -12.33 -10.96 -7.19
CA LYS A 36 -13.57 -10.53 -7.86
C LYS A 36 -13.67 -9.01 -7.86
N LYS A 37 -13.50 -8.38 -6.68
CA LYS A 37 -13.54 -6.92 -6.55
C LYS A 37 -12.42 -6.24 -7.35
N LEU A 38 -11.21 -6.82 -7.34
CA LEU A 38 -10.07 -6.31 -8.11
C LEU A 38 -10.35 -6.32 -9.63
N SER A 39 -11.01 -7.38 -10.13
CA SER A 39 -11.40 -7.47 -11.54
C SER A 39 -12.45 -6.45 -11.93
N LEU A 40 -13.45 -6.21 -11.09
CA LEU A 40 -14.46 -5.19 -11.33
C LEU A 40 -13.83 -3.79 -11.39
N ILE A 41 -12.96 -3.46 -10.43
CA ILE A 41 -12.23 -2.18 -10.40
C ILE A 41 -11.35 -2.03 -11.65
N SER A 42 -10.61 -3.07 -12.03
CA SER A 42 -9.77 -3.04 -13.23
C SER A 42 -10.59 -2.73 -14.50
N ASN A 43 -11.76 -3.34 -14.66
CA ASN A 43 -12.63 -3.10 -15.81
C ASN A 43 -13.21 -1.66 -15.80
N GLU A 44 -13.64 -1.19 -14.63
CA GLU A 44 -14.09 0.20 -14.45
C GLU A 44 -13.01 1.20 -14.85
N LEU A 45 -11.77 1.01 -14.38
CA LEU A 45 -10.68 1.94 -14.68
C LEU A 45 -10.29 1.96 -16.16
N LYS A 46 -10.39 0.83 -16.86
CA LYS A 46 -10.23 0.78 -18.32
C LYS A 46 -11.29 1.59 -19.04
N THR A 47 -12.56 1.47 -18.61
CA THR A 47 -13.68 2.26 -19.16
C THR A 47 -13.52 3.76 -18.89
N LEU A 48 -12.88 4.13 -17.77
CA LEU A 48 -12.62 5.53 -17.42
C LEU A 48 -11.43 6.16 -18.17
N GLY A 49 -10.72 5.39 -18.99
CA GLY A 49 -9.66 5.91 -19.85
C GLY A 49 -8.23 5.58 -19.40
N ALA A 50 -8.04 4.66 -18.44
CA ALA A 50 -6.70 4.17 -18.13
C ALA A 50 -6.04 3.58 -19.40
N TYR A 51 -4.76 3.91 -19.61
CA TYR A 51 -4.01 3.38 -20.75
C TYR A 51 -3.94 1.86 -20.71
N GLU A 52 -3.53 1.31 -19.58
CA GLU A 52 -3.55 -0.11 -19.28
C GLU A 52 -3.75 -0.35 -17.78
N VAL A 53 -4.37 -1.48 -17.41
CA VAL A 53 -4.58 -1.86 -16.01
C VAL A 53 -4.15 -3.29 -15.80
N HIS A 54 -3.01 -3.46 -15.14
CA HIS A 54 -2.49 -4.73 -14.66
C HIS A 54 -3.05 -5.04 -13.26
N LYS A 55 -3.14 -6.32 -12.92
CA LYS A 55 -3.62 -6.73 -11.60
C LYS A 55 -2.99 -8.03 -11.13
N ILE A 56 -2.65 -8.10 -9.84
CA ILE A 56 -2.18 -9.30 -9.17
C ILE A 56 -2.89 -9.45 -7.84
N PHE A 57 -3.23 -10.71 -7.49
CA PHE A 57 -3.66 -11.07 -6.14
C PHE A 57 -2.49 -10.90 -5.16
N LEU A 58 -2.74 -10.25 -4.03
CA LEU A 58 -1.82 -10.17 -2.91
C LEU A 58 -2.58 -10.17 -1.59
N ASP A 59 -2.28 -11.11 -0.71
CA ASP A 59 -2.48 -10.95 0.73
C ASP A 59 -1.21 -10.35 1.32
N VAL A 60 -1.30 -9.13 1.82
CA VAL A 60 -0.14 -8.39 2.37
C VAL A 60 0.48 -9.08 3.58
N ASN A 61 -0.22 -10.01 4.24
CA ASN A 61 0.32 -10.82 5.33
C ASN A 61 1.21 -11.97 4.85
N GLN A 62 1.19 -12.30 3.55
CA GLN A 62 2.14 -13.23 2.92
C GLN A 62 3.42 -12.49 2.55
N THR A 63 4.22 -12.15 3.55
CA THR A 63 5.40 -11.30 3.40
C THR A 63 6.48 -11.91 2.51
N SER A 64 6.54 -13.23 2.38
CA SER A 64 7.41 -13.95 1.44
C SER A 64 7.13 -13.62 -0.03
N GLU A 65 5.92 -13.17 -0.37
CA GLU A 65 5.54 -12.82 -1.74
C GLU A 65 5.86 -11.36 -2.10
N HIS A 66 6.26 -10.52 -1.14
CA HIS A 66 6.45 -9.09 -1.38
C HIS A 66 7.58 -8.81 -2.38
N GLU A 67 8.72 -9.46 -2.24
CA GLU A 67 9.85 -9.25 -3.15
C GLU A 67 9.49 -9.65 -4.59
N LYS A 68 8.89 -10.83 -4.74
CA LYS A 68 8.42 -11.33 -6.03
C LYS A 68 7.41 -10.39 -6.67
N LEU A 69 6.43 -9.91 -5.88
CA LEU A 69 5.48 -8.91 -6.36
C LEU A 69 6.18 -7.67 -6.90
N ILE A 70 7.04 -7.05 -6.09
CA ILE A 70 7.71 -5.79 -6.48
C ILE A 70 8.57 -6.00 -7.74
N ASN A 71 9.28 -7.13 -7.85
CA ASN A 71 10.02 -7.46 -9.06
C ASN A 71 9.08 -7.59 -10.27
N THR A 72 7.99 -8.35 -10.16
CA THR A 72 6.99 -8.49 -11.24
C THR A 72 6.42 -7.14 -11.69
N VAL A 73 6.12 -6.25 -10.74
CA VAL A 73 5.61 -4.90 -11.08
C VAL A 73 6.63 -4.10 -11.87
N PHE A 74 7.91 -4.11 -11.46
CA PHE A 74 8.97 -3.41 -12.19
C PHE A 74 9.29 -4.04 -13.53
N ASP A 75 9.25 -5.38 -13.64
CA ASP A 75 9.42 -6.10 -14.91
C ASP A 75 8.29 -5.77 -15.91
N THR A 76 7.05 -5.60 -15.40
CA THR A 76 5.88 -5.25 -16.22
C THR A 76 5.90 -3.78 -16.65
N LEU A 77 6.11 -2.87 -15.70
CA LEU A 77 6.01 -1.43 -15.93
C LEU A 77 7.33 -0.79 -16.38
N GLY A 78 8.47 -1.41 -16.11
CA GLY A 78 9.83 -0.88 -16.33
C GLY A 78 10.21 0.19 -15.29
N SER A 79 9.31 1.06 -14.92
CA SER A 79 9.49 2.10 -13.90
C SER A 79 8.15 2.45 -13.24
N ILE A 80 8.18 3.09 -12.06
CA ILE A 80 6.99 3.51 -11.31
C ILE A 80 7.13 4.99 -10.96
N ASP A 81 6.16 5.82 -11.34
CA ASP A 81 6.16 7.24 -10.96
C ASP A 81 5.56 7.45 -9.55
N VAL A 82 4.52 6.68 -9.21
CA VAL A 82 3.89 6.70 -7.87
C VAL A 82 3.60 5.29 -7.41
N ALA A 83 4.06 4.93 -6.22
CA ALA A 83 3.60 3.75 -5.50
C ALA A 83 2.76 4.19 -4.30
N LEU A 84 1.47 3.82 -4.30
CA LEU A 84 0.49 4.17 -3.27
C LEU A 84 0.12 2.93 -2.45
N ILE A 85 0.36 2.96 -1.14
CA ILE A 85 -0.01 1.90 -0.21
C ILE A 85 -1.26 2.32 0.57
N CYS A 86 -2.38 1.62 0.33
CA CYS A 86 -3.71 1.92 0.88
C CYS A 86 -4.32 0.78 1.69
N HIS A 87 -3.62 -0.34 1.88
CA HIS A 87 -4.18 -1.43 2.67
C HIS A 87 -4.15 -1.10 4.17
N GLY A 88 -5.04 -1.74 4.89
CA GLY A 88 -5.15 -1.64 6.33
C GLY A 88 -6.54 -2.09 6.80
N THR A 89 -6.63 -2.35 8.08
CA THR A 89 -7.84 -2.72 8.80
C THR A 89 -7.97 -1.85 10.04
N LEU A 90 -9.20 -1.61 10.49
CA LEU A 90 -9.45 -1.01 11.80
C LEU A 90 -10.14 -2.07 12.67
N PRO A 91 -9.37 -2.77 13.52
CA PRO A 91 -9.90 -3.84 14.34
C PRO A 91 -10.79 -3.30 15.48
N SER A 92 -11.64 -4.19 16.02
CA SER A 92 -12.26 -3.96 17.31
C SER A 92 -11.18 -3.98 18.41
N GLN A 93 -11.01 -2.87 19.13
CA GLN A 93 -10.03 -2.79 20.21
C GLN A 93 -10.30 -3.82 21.31
N LYS A 94 -11.59 -4.02 21.67
CA LYS A 94 -11.99 -5.00 22.69
C LYS A 94 -11.65 -6.45 22.29
N GLU A 95 -11.79 -6.78 21.02
CA GLU A 95 -11.43 -8.12 20.53
C GLU A 95 -9.90 -8.31 20.55
N CYS A 96 -9.14 -7.28 20.23
CA CYS A 96 -7.67 -7.31 20.32
C CYS A 96 -7.20 -7.48 21.77
N GLU A 97 -7.84 -6.82 22.74
CA GLU A 97 -7.53 -6.96 24.17
C GLU A 97 -7.70 -8.41 24.67
N ALA A 98 -8.71 -9.09 24.15
CA ALA A 98 -9.02 -10.47 24.52
C ALA A 98 -8.20 -11.52 23.73
N ASN A 99 -7.53 -11.13 22.66
CA ASN A 99 -6.90 -12.07 21.73
C ASN A 99 -5.56 -11.54 21.18
N ALA A 100 -4.48 -12.00 21.79
CA ALA A 100 -3.11 -11.64 21.37
C ALA A 100 -2.80 -12.03 19.92
N LYS A 101 -3.33 -13.15 19.40
CA LYS A 101 -3.14 -13.56 18.00
C LYS A 101 -3.83 -12.59 17.04
N LEU A 102 -5.01 -12.07 17.41
CA LEU A 102 -5.65 -11.01 16.62
C LEU A 102 -4.84 -9.73 16.65
N THR A 103 -4.32 -9.34 17.82
CA THR A 103 -3.43 -8.18 17.95
C THR A 103 -2.20 -8.33 17.07
N GLU A 104 -1.53 -9.48 17.09
CA GLU A 104 -0.37 -9.77 16.21
C GLU A 104 -0.75 -9.64 14.73
N LYS A 105 -1.87 -10.25 14.31
CA LYS A 105 -2.36 -10.16 12.93
C LYS A 105 -2.61 -8.71 12.50
N GLU A 106 -3.20 -7.91 13.37
CA GLU A 106 -3.50 -6.50 13.07
C GLU A 106 -2.23 -5.65 12.99
N LEU A 107 -1.25 -5.89 13.85
CA LEU A 107 0.08 -5.26 13.75
C LEU A 107 0.79 -5.68 12.45
N ASN A 108 0.73 -6.95 12.08
CA ASN A 108 1.29 -7.44 10.83
C ASN A 108 0.62 -6.78 9.61
N THR A 109 -0.71 -6.71 9.59
CA THR A 109 -1.47 -6.11 8.47
C THR A 109 -1.21 -4.60 8.36
N ASN A 110 -1.26 -3.86 9.47
CA ASN A 110 -1.26 -2.40 9.45
C ASN A 110 0.14 -1.76 9.54
N ALA A 111 1.17 -2.52 9.96
CA ALA A 111 2.53 -2.00 10.11
C ALA A 111 3.57 -2.87 9.40
N ILE A 112 3.77 -4.12 9.81
CA ILE A 112 4.89 -4.93 9.33
C ILE A 112 4.84 -5.11 7.82
N SER A 113 3.68 -5.47 7.26
CA SER A 113 3.52 -5.64 5.82
C SER A 113 3.83 -4.34 5.05
N THR A 114 3.39 -3.19 5.57
CA THR A 114 3.64 -1.87 4.97
C THR A 114 5.14 -1.55 4.98
N ILE A 115 5.82 -1.75 6.10
CA ILE A 115 7.26 -1.48 6.26
C ILE A 115 8.08 -2.36 5.32
N LEU A 116 7.75 -3.65 5.21
CA LEU A 116 8.47 -4.56 4.31
C LEU A 116 8.28 -4.18 2.84
N LEU A 117 7.03 -3.89 2.42
CA LEU A 117 6.76 -3.40 1.06
C LEU A 117 7.51 -2.10 0.75
N LEU A 118 7.53 -1.15 1.71
CA LEU A 118 8.29 0.10 1.57
C LEU A 118 9.79 -0.14 1.44
N THR A 119 10.33 -1.13 2.14
CA THR A 119 11.75 -1.48 2.07
C THR A 119 12.13 -1.93 0.65
N TYR A 120 11.34 -2.84 0.05
CA TYR A 120 11.58 -3.28 -1.33
C TYR A 120 11.38 -2.14 -2.34
N LEU A 121 10.28 -1.39 -2.22
CA LEU A 121 10.00 -0.25 -3.09
C LEU A 121 11.09 0.82 -3.02
N ALA A 122 11.50 1.22 -1.81
CA ALA A 122 12.53 2.24 -1.63
C ALA A 122 13.86 1.87 -2.31
N ASN A 123 14.26 0.59 -2.24
CA ASN A 123 15.47 0.12 -2.91
C ASN A 123 15.35 0.22 -4.44
N LYS A 124 14.17 -0.03 -5.01
CA LYS A 124 13.91 0.14 -6.44
C LYS A 124 13.87 1.62 -6.84
N PHE A 125 13.22 2.47 -6.02
CA PHE A 125 13.14 3.92 -6.28
C PHE A 125 14.50 4.60 -6.16
N VAL A 126 15.37 4.17 -5.25
CA VAL A 126 16.76 4.64 -5.19
C VAL A 126 17.50 4.34 -6.49
N LYS A 127 17.35 3.13 -7.06
CA LYS A 127 17.96 2.76 -8.34
C LYS A 127 17.38 3.50 -9.53
N GLN A 128 16.09 3.85 -9.45
CA GLN A 128 15.37 4.58 -10.48
C GLN A 128 15.63 6.09 -10.43
N GLU A 129 16.09 6.63 -9.29
CA GLU A 129 16.42 8.04 -9.01
C GLU A 129 15.24 9.02 -9.14
N ARG A 130 14.01 8.53 -9.14
CA ARG A 130 12.80 9.34 -9.28
C ARG A 130 11.57 8.62 -8.76
N GLY A 131 10.48 9.38 -8.55
CA GLY A 131 9.15 8.88 -8.21
C GLY A 131 8.73 9.24 -6.78
N THR A 132 7.53 8.79 -6.42
CA THR A 132 6.90 9.10 -5.13
C THR A 132 6.41 7.83 -4.45
N LEU A 133 6.79 7.66 -3.18
CA LEU A 133 6.19 6.67 -2.28
C LEU A 133 5.12 7.37 -1.43
N ALA A 134 3.87 6.97 -1.59
CA ALA A 134 2.72 7.51 -0.87
C ALA A 134 2.05 6.42 -0.02
N ILE A 135 1.76 6.72 1.23
CA ILE A 135 1.23 5.77 2.20
C ILE A 135 0.07 6.39 2.97
N ILE A 136 -1.02 5.66 3.14
CA ILE A 136 -2.12 6.07 4.00
C ILE A 136 -1.77 5.75 5.45
N THR A 137 -1.44 6.78 6.22
CA THR A 137 -1.21 6.71 7.67
C THR A 137 -2.47 7.10 8.45
N SER A 138 -2.32 7.48 9.70
CA SER A 138 -3.45 7.93 10.53
C SER A 138 -2.94 8.80 11.67
N VAL A 139 -3.71 9.80 12.05
CA VAL A 139 -3.53 10.58 13.30
C VAL A 139 -3.65 9.72 14.58
N ALA A 140 -4.18 8.50 14.46
CA ALA A 140 -4.17 7.54 15.55
C ALA A 140 -2.77 7.08 15.92
N GLY A 141 -1.78 7.24 15.03
CA GLY A 141 -0.37 6.93 15.27
C GLY A 141 0.39 7.98 16.06
N ASP A 142 -0.21 9.14 16.35
CA ASP A 142 0.47 10.25 17.04
C ASP A 142 0.46 10.07 18.57
N ARG A 143 -0.57 9.41 19.10
CA ARG A 143 -0.70 9.08 20.53
C ARG A 143 -1.64 7.92 20.78
N GLY A 144 -1.40 7.16 21.86
CA GLY A 144 -2.28 6.08 22.30
C GLY A 144 -3.66 6.61 22.73
N ARG A 145 -4.72 5.88 22.34
CA ARG A 145 -6.11 6.16 22.75
C ARG A 145 -6.77 4.86 23.19
N LEU A 146 -7.55 4.90 24.25
CA LEU A 146 -8.25 3.74 24.80
C LEU A 146 -9.04 2.95 23.73
N SER A 147 -9.63 3.65 22.76
CA SER A 147 -10.51 3.06 21.77
C SER A 147 -9.80 2.32 20.62
N ASN A 148 -8.48 2.51 20.41
CA ASN A 148 -7.80 1.99 19.22
C ASN A 148 -6.26 1.94 19.36
N TYR A 149 -5.72 1.65 20.54
CA TYR A 149 -4.27 1.70 20.74
C TYR A 149 -3.51 0.61 19.97
N VAL A 150 -4.08 -0.54 19.63
CA VAL A 150 -3.45 -1.54 18.77
C VAL A 150 -3.25 -0.97 17.35
N TYR A 151 -4.31 -0.40 16.78
CA TYR A 151 -4.23 0.29 15.48
C TYR A 151 -3.29 1.50 15.53
N GLY A 152 -3.39 2.30 16.60
CA GLY A 152 -2.53 3.46 16.82
C GLY A 152 -1.05 3.07 16.88
N SER A 153 -0.70 2.00 17.61
CA SER A 153 0.67 1.48 17.67
C SER A 153 1.20 1.08 16.29
N ALA A 154 0.38 0.38 15.48
CA ALA A 154 0.76 0.03 14.13
C ALA A 154 1.03 1.27 13.27
N LYS A 155 0.15 2.28 13.31
CA LYS A 155 0.31 3.50 12.51
C LYS A 155 1.44 4.38 13.02
N GLY A 156 1.71 4.41 14.35
CA GLY A 156 2.88 5.06 14.93
C GLY A 156 4.19 4.43 14.46
N MET A 157 4.25 3.10 14.41
CA MET A 157 5.41 2.37 13.85
C MET A 157 5.66 2.78 12.40
N VAL A 158 4.64 2.83 11.56
CA VAL A 158 4.77 3.27 10.16
C VAL A 158 5.21 4.73 10.08
N ASN A 159 4.67 5.63 10.91
CA ASN A 159 5.03 7.06 10.92
C ASN A 159 6.52 7.26 11.24
N ILE A 160 7.05 6.55 12.26
CA ILE A 160 8.47 6.62 12.62
C ILE A 160 9.35 6.07 11.48
N PHE A 161 8.96 4.92 10.90
CA PHE A 161 9.68 4.34 9.77
C PHE A 161 9.74 5.32 8.57
N LEU A 162 8.64 5.99 8.26
CA LEU A 162 8.57 6.95 7.15
C LEU A 162 9.46 8.18 7.37
N GLN A 163 9.60 8.65 8.62
CA GLN A 163 10.52 9.75 8.93
C GLN A 163 11.98 9.36 8.61
N GLY A 164 12.42 8.18 9.04
CA GLY A 164 13.74 7.67 8.69
C GLY A 164 13.92 7.39 7.20
N LEU A 165 12.88 6.83 6.54
CA LEU A 165 12.91 6.57 5.11
C LEU A 165 13.00 7.86 4.29
N ARG A 166 12.26 8.90 4.66
CA ARG A 166 12.34 10.23 4.04
C ARG A 166 13.75 10.78 4.14
N ALA A 167 14.35 10.78 5.35
CA ALA A 167 15.73 11.26 5.55
C ALA A 167 16.76 10.48 4.72
N ARG A 168 16.52 9.18 4.46
CA ARG A 168 17.35 8.37 3.56
C ARG A 168 17.20 8.78 2.09
N LEU A 169 15.98 9.06 1.64
CA LEU A 169 15.69 9.35 0.22
C LEU A 169 16.01 10.80 -0.15
N ASP A 170 15.92 11.74 0.78
CA ASP A 170 16.23 13.17 0.55
C ASP A 170 17.74 13.45 0.40
N LYS A 171 18.61 12.48 0.72
CA LYS A 171 20.08 12.62 0.61
C LYS A 171 20.64 12.36 -0.79
N LYS A 172 19.81 12.22 -1.75
CA LYS A 172 20.15 12.05 -3.16
C LYS A 172 19.45 13.13 -3.98
#